data_23de9aa5705233ec37979473c70b339e
#
_entry.id   23de9aa5705233ec37979473c70b339e
#
_cell.length_a   1.000
_cell.length_b   1.000
_cell.length_c   1.000
_cell.angle_alpha   90.00
_cell.angle_beta   90.00
_cell.angle_gamma   90.00
#
_symmetry.space_group_name_H-M   'P 1'
#
loop_
_entity.id
_entity.type
_entity.pdbx_description
1 polymer ?
#
loop_
_entity_poly.entity_id
_entity_poly.type
_entity_poly.pdbx_seq_one_letter_code
_entity_poly.pdbx_strand_id
1 'polypeptide(L)'
;MSETAKPFTISKLPFANHVFRLPPDLQYEEGENLERMLADAFLSLLDLVISTIRHAPDYPAGKPSYNVILTLEHMHLIPRRYENYVLPENGDVISVNALAYAGMLLVKTDEELERVKAHGIGKILRGVGLESVHDVQVAGTTDEAVNLGASHM
;
A
#
# COMPACT_ATOMS: atom_id res chain seq x y z
N MET A 1 -13.92 21.88 16.70
CA MET A 1 -13.87 21.73 15.24
C MET A 1 -13.10 20.49 14.89
N SER A 2 -13.70 19.61 14.14
CA SER A 2 -12.98 18.43 13.70
C SER A 2 -12.10 18.79 12.51
N GLU A 3 -10.87 18.37 12.55
CA GLU A 3 -10.02 18.47 11.39
C GLU A 3 -10.48 17.48 10.33
N THR A 4 -10.46 17.92 9.08
CA THR A 4 -10.73 17.02 7.97
C THR A 4 -9.60 16.00 7.89
N ALA A 5 -9.93 14.72 7.98
CA ALA A 5 -8.94 13.68 7.83
C ALA A 5 -8.38 13.69 6.41
N LYS A 6 -7.08 13.52 6.30
CA LYS A 6 -6.37 13.50 5.02
C LYS A 6 -5.59 12.24 4.86
N PRO A 7 -5.51 11.70 3.66
CA PRO A 7 -4.65 10.55 3.41
C PRO A 7 -3.18 10.95 3.45
N PHE A 8 -2.33 9.99 3.74
CA PHE A 8 -0.89 10.19 3.77
C PHE A 8 -0.18 8.95 3.23
N THR A 9 1.09 9.09 2.94
CA THR A 9 1.92 8.00 2.42
C THR A 9 3.01 7.67 3.42
N ILE A 10 3.19 6.39 3.73
CA ILE A 10 4.28 5.96 4.60
C ILE A 10 5.56 5.96 3.76
N SER A 11 6.50 6.83 4.09
CA SER A 11 7.63 7.14 3.23
C SER A 11 8.80 6.18 3.28
N LYS A 12 8.93 5.38 4.33
CA LYS A 12 10.12 4.54 4.52
C LYS A 12 9.88 3.05 4.33
N LEU A 13 8.77 2.68 3.73
CA LEU A 13 8.54 1.30 3.32
C LEU A 13 9.20 1.04 1.97
N PRO A 14 9.56 -0.23 1.68
CA PRO A 14 10.12 -0.57 0.37
C PRO A 14 9.12 -0.44 -0.78
N PHE A 15 7.85 -0.21 -0.49
CA PHE A 15 6.80 -0.06 -1.48
C PHE A 15 5.89 1.11 -1.10
N ALA A 16 5.20 1.68 -2.09
CA ALA A 16 4.24 2.75 -1.86
C ALA A 16 3.04 2.21 -1.08
N ASN A 17 2.66 2.90 -0.02
CA ASN A 17 1.54 2.51 0.83
C ASN A 17 0.82 3.78 1.26
N HIS A 18 -0.36 3.99 0.71
CA HIS A 18 -1.18 5.16 1.01
C HIS A 18 -2.20 4.80 2.08
N VAL A 19 -2.33 5.66 3.08
CA VAL A 19 -3.07 5.34 4.29
C VAL A 19 -4.05 6.45 4.63
N PHE A 20 -5.23 6.06 5.07
CA PHE A 20 -6.23 6.97 5.62
C PHE A 20 -6.53 6.51 7.04
N ARG A 21 -6.40 7.43 8.01
CA ARG A 21 -6.75 7.13 9.39
C ARG A 21 -8.26 7.25 9.54
N LEU A 22 -8.88 6.15 9.94
CA LEU A 22 -10.33 6.12 10.13
C LEU A 22 -10.73 6.80 11.43
N PRO A 23 -11.91 7.42 11.48
CA PRO A 23 -12.38 8.02 12.73
C PRO A 23 -12.45 7.01 13.88
N PRO A 24 -12.09 7.40 15.10
CA PRO A 24 -12.10 6.46 16.23
C PRO A 24 -13.46 5.85 16.53
N ASP A 25 -14.53 6.55 16.19
CA ASP A 25 -15.91 6.11 16.45
C ASP A 25 -16.51 5.36 15.28
N LEU A 26 -15.73 5.03 14.24
CA LEU A 26 -16.23 4.33 13.06
C LEU A 26 -16.91 3.01 13.42
N GLN A 27 -16.37 2.29 14.40
CA GLN A 27 -16.91 1.00 14.82
C GLN A 27 -18.33 1.08 15.37
N TYR A 28 -18.79 2.27 15.74
CA TYR A 28 -20.15 2.49 16.23
C TYR A 28 -21.11 2.96 15.15
N GLU A 29 -20.60 3.15 13.93
CA GLU A 29 -21.43 3.61 12.82
C GLU A 29 -22.04 2.43 12.08
N GLU A 30 -23.19 2.64 11.48
CA GLU A 30 -23.93 1.62 10.74
C GLU A 30 -24.55 2.20 9.48
N GLY A 31 -24.94 1.30 8.58
CA GLY A 31 -25.74 1.64 7.41
C GLY A 31 -25.06 2.66 6.49
N GLU A 32 -25.86 3.59 6.00
CA GLU A 32 -25.38 4.58 5.01
C GLU A 32 -24.26 5.45 5.53
N ASN A 33 -24.24 5.75 6.82
CA ASN A 33 -23.22 6.59 7.40
C ASN A 33 -21.85 5.89 7.36
N LEU A 34 -21.83 4.61 7.74
CA LEU A 34 -20.62 3.80 7.66
C LEU A 34 -20.14 3.67 6.22
N GLU A 35 -21.06 3.36 5.30
CA GLU A 35 -20.72 3.22 3.89
C GLU A 35 -20.11 4.50 3.33
N ARG A 36 -20.69 5.66 3.68
CA ARG A 36 -20.19 6.95 3.19
C ARG A 36 -18.79 7.25 3.73
N MET A 37 -18.57 6.98 5.02
CA MET A 37 -17.26 7.21 5.63
C MET A 37 -16.18 6.35 4.99
N LEU A 38 -16.48 5.08 4.74
CA LEU A 38 -15.54 4.18 4.07
C LEU A 38 -15.32 4.58 2.61
N ALA A 39 -16.39 4.97 1.91
CA ALA A 39 -16.27 5.43 0.53
C ALA A 39 -15.42 6.69 0.41
N ASP A 40 -15.61 7.64 1.31
CA ASP A 40 -14.83 8.87 1.31
C ASP A 40 -13.34 8.59 1.54
N ALA A 41 -13.03 7.70 2.48
CA ALA A 41 -11.66 7.28 2.73
C ALA A 41 -11.06 6.62 1.50
N PHE A 42 -11.79 5.70 0.89
CA PHE A 42 -11.35 5.00 -0.30
C PHE A 42 -11.08 5.96 -1.47
N LEU A 43 -11.99 6.88 -1.74
CA LEU A 43 -11.82 7.83 -2.84
C LEU A 43 -10.62 8.75 -2.61
N SER A 44 -10.40 9.17 -1.37
CA SER A 44 -9.22 9.97 -1.04
C SER A 44 -7.93 9.21 -1.32
N LEU A 45 -7.91 7.93 -0.96
CA LEU A 45 -6.74 7.08 -1.21
C LEU A 45 -6.57 6.78 -2.70
N LEU A 46 -7.66 6.60 -3.41
CA LEU A 46 -7.60 6.33 -4.85
C LEU A 46 -6.95 7.48 -5.61
N ASP A 47 -7.21 8.72 -5.20
CA ASP A 47 -6.55 9.87 -5.80
C ASP A 47 -5.02 9.79 -5.64
N LEU A 48 -4.55 9.36 -4.47
CA LEU A 48 -3.11 9.16 -4.24
C LEU A 48 -2.55 8.03 -5.09
N VAL A 49 -3.28 6.93 -5.20
CA VAL A 49 -2.86 5.79 -6.01
C VAL A 49 -2.73 6.22 -7.47
N ILE A 50 -3.70 6.92 -7.99
CA ILE A 50 -3.67 7.41 -9.38
C ILE A 50 -2.49 8.35 -9.59
N SER A 51 -2.25 9.26 -8.66
CA SER A 51 -1.12 10.18 -8.74
C SER A 51 0.20 9.42 -8.75
N THR A 52 0.34 8.43 -7.88
CA THR A 52 1.55 7.59 -7.80
C THR A 52 1.79 6.86 -9.12
N ILE A 53 0.73 6.28 -9.69
CA ILE A 53 0.83 5.55 -10.95
C ILE A 53 1.24 6.47 -12.09
N ARG A 54 0.70 7.69 -12.13
CA ARG A 54 1.06 8.67 -13.16
C ARG A 54 2.52 9.08 -13.11
N HIS A 55 3.14 9.01 -11.95
CA HIS A 55 4.54 9.35 -11.76
C HIS A 55 5.47 8.14 -11.85
N ALA A 56 4.92 6.94 -11.99
CA ALA A 56 5.72 5.72 -12.05
C ALA A 56 6.16 5.46 -13.49
N PRO A 57 7.47 5.34 -13.75
CA PRO A 57 7.95 5.03 -15.10
C PRO A 57 7.53 3.60 -15.47
N ASP A 58 7.23 3.41 -16.75
CA ASP A 58 6.94 2.09 -17.30
C ASP A 58 5.82 1.32 -16.59
N TYR A 59 4.84 2.04 -16.05
CA TYR A 59 3.68 1.38 -15.47
C TYR A 59 2.91 0.67 -16.59
N PRO A 60 2.54 -0.62 -16.41
CA PRO A 60 1.83 -1.37 -17.44
C PRO A 60 0.54 -0.68 -17.85
N ALA A 61 0.23 -0.72 -19.14
CA ALA A 61 -1.00 -0.14 -19.66
C ALA A 61 -2.21 -0.87 -19.08
N GLY A 62 -3.30 -0.11 -18.87
CA GLY A 62 -4.53 -0.67 -18.38
C GLY A 62 -5.08 0.08 -17.19
N LYS A 63 -5.96 -0.57 -16.46
CA LYS A 63 -6.58 0.03 -15.28
C LYS A 63 -5.63 0.01 -14.10
N PRO A 64 -5.71 1.01 -13.21
CA PRO A 64 -4.93 0.98 -11.98
C PRO A 64 -5.20 -0.29 -11.18
N SER A 65 -4.13 -0.89 -10.67
CA SER A 65 -4.20 -2.07 -9.79
C SER A 65 -3.72 -1.70 -8.40
N TYR A 66 -4.40 -2.23 -7.41
CA TYR A 66 -4.03 -1.97 -6.02
C TYR A 66 -4.59 -3.05 -5.12
N ASN A 67 -4.04 -3.15 -3.91
CA ASN A 67 -4.63 -3.92 -2.82
C ASN A 67 -5.20 -2.99 -1.77
N VAL A 68 -6.29 -3.42 -1.15
CA VAL A 68 -6.92 -2.70 -0.04
C VAL A 68 -6.70 -3.52 1.23
N ILE A 69 -6.21 -2.88 2.27
CA ILE A 69 -6.11 -3.48 3.59
C ILE A 69 -6.88 -2.59 4.55
N LEU A 70 -7.88 -3.17 5.20
CA LEU A 70 -8.71 -2.45 6.15
C LEU A 70 -8.47 -3.01 7.56
N THR A 71 -8.11 -2.12 8.47
CA THR A 71 -7.99 -2.43 9.89
C THR A 71 -8.99 -1.58 10.67
N LEU A 72 -9.05 -1.73 11.98
CA LEU A 72 -9.93 -0.91 12.80
C LEU A 72 -9.56 0.58 12.76
N GLU A 73 -8.29 0.89 12.56
CA GLU A 73 -7.82 2.26 12.63
C GLU A 73 -7.46 2.88 11.30
N HIS A 74 -7.19 2.05 10.30
CA HIS A 74 -6.66 2.54 9.03
C HIS A 74 -7.22 1.81 7.83
N MET A 75 -7.30 2.52 6.72
CA MET A 75 -7.48 1.93 5.40
C MET A 75 -6.22 2.18 4.60
N HIS A 76 -5.69 1.12 3.98
CA HIS A 76 -4.50 1.20 3.15
C HIS A 76 -4.85 0.89 1.71
N LEU A 77 -4.34 1.68 0.79
CA LEU A 77 -4.35 1.35 -0.64
C LEU A 77 -2.91 1.27 -1.11
N ILE A 78 -2.55 0.11 -1.64
CA ILE A 78 -1.18 -0.19 -2.05
C ILE A 78 -1.18 -0.42 -3.56
N PRO A 79 -0.64 0.52 -4.35
CA PRO A 79 -0.62 0.35 -5.80
C PRO A 79 0.26 -0.81 -6.21
N ARG A 80 -0.14 -1.48 -7.28
CA ARG A 80 0.55 -2.66 -7.77
C ARG A 80 0.88 -2.50 -9.24
N ARG A 81 2.05 -3.03 -9.63
CA ARG A 81 2.48 -3.09 -11.01
C ARG A 81 2.24 -4.48 -11.60
N TYR A 82 2.49 -5.52 -10.83
CA TYR A 82 2.36 -6.91 -11.26
C TYR A 82 1.59 -7.73 -10.23
N GLU A 83 1.07 -8.88 -10.65
CA GLU A 83 0.39 -9.82 -9.74
C GLU A 83 1.37 -10.69 -8.98
N ASN A 84 2.44 -11.09 -9.65
CA ASN A 84 3.39 -12.04 -9.10
C ASN A 84 4.80 -11.52 -9.25
N TYR A 85 5.70 -12.08 -8.47
CA TYR A 85 7.12 -11.80 -8.57
C TYR A 85 7.85 -13.05 -9.06
N VAL A 86 8.73 -12.90 -10.03
CA VAL A 86 9.54 -14.00 -10.52
C VAL A 86 10.94 -13.85 -9.95
N LEU A 87 11.40 -14.87 -9.20
CA LEU A 87 12.75 -14.88 -8.64
C LEU A 87 13.76 -15.04 -9.80
N PRO A 88 14.72 -14.11 -9.94
CA PRO A 88 15.63 -14.16 -11.06
C PRO A 88 16.58 -15.35 -11.03
N GLU A 89 16.86 -15.90 -9.84
CA GLU A 89 17.81 -16.98 -9.68
C GLU A 89 17.34 -18.31 -10.30
N ASN A 90 16.05 -18.59 -10.24
CA ASN A 90 15.54 -19.90 -10.68
C ASN A 90 14.17 -19.85 -11.36
N GLY A 91 13.59 -18.68 -11.51
CA GLY A 91 12.31 -18.53 -12.16
C GLY A 91 11.09 -18.90 -11.32
N ASP A 92 11.25 -19.12 -10.01
CA ASP A 92 10.11 -19.36 -9.13
C ASP A 92 9.15 -18.17 -9.18
N VAL A 93 7.85 -18.48 -9.30
CA VAL A 93 6.80 -17.47 -9.32
C VAL A 93 6.23 -17.36 -7.91
N ILE A 94 6.44 -16.19 -7.30
CA ILE A 94 5.96 -15.90 -5.95
C ILE A 94 4.65 -15.12 -6.08
N SER A 95 3.57 -15.69 -5.56
CA SER A 95 2.28 -15.02 -5.55
C SER A 95 2.25 -13.97 -4.44
N VAL A 96 1.93 -12.75 -4.80
CA VAL A 96 1.87 -11.64 -3.84
C VAL A 96 0.44 -11.11 -3.82
N ASN A 97 -0.23 -11.26 -2.69
CA ASN A 97 -1.59 -10.77 -2.50
C ASN A 97 -1.62 -9.75 -1.35
N ALA A 98 -2.81 -9.33 -0.97
CA ALA A 98 -2.96 -8.35 0.11
C ALA A 98 -2.35 -8.83 1.43
N LEU A 99 -2.38 -10.14 1.71
CA LEU A 99 -1.80 -10.69 2.93
C LEU A 99 -0.30 -10.46 3.00
N ALA A 100 0.39 -10.50 1.86
CA ALA A 100 1.83 -10.27 1.82
C ALA A 100 2.16 -8.86 2.33
N TYR A 101 1.38 -7.88 1.89
CA TYR A 101 1.57 -6.50 2.33
C TYR A 101 1.16 -6.30 3.79
N ALA A 102 0.30 -7.17 4.31
CA ALA A 102 -0.08 -7.16 5.73
C ALA A 102 0.91 -7.93 6.61
N GLY A 103 1.91 -8.56 6.01
CA GLY A 103 2.97 -9.24 6.75
C GLY A 103 3.02 -10.76 6.62
N MET A 104 2.22 -11.34 5.72
CA MET A 104 2.18 -12.80 5.57
C MET A 104 2.37 -13.22 4.11
N LEU A 105 3.59 -13.59 3.77
CA LEU A 105 3.89 -14.12 2.43
C LEU A 105 3.92 -15.64 2.48
N LEU A 106 3.10 -16.26 1.62
CA LEU A 106 3.02 -17.71 1.55
C LEU A 106 3.98 -18.25 0.50
N VAL A 107 4.66 -19.33 0.84
CA VAL A 107 5.58 -20.03 -0.05
C VAL A 107 5.17 -21.51 -0.13
N LYS A 108 5.60 -22.18 -1.19
CA LYS A 108 5.15 -23.56 -1.46
C LYS A 108 6.01 -24.62 -0.83
N THR A 109 7.31 -24.37 -0.70
CA THR A 109 8.29 -25.34 -0.19
C THR A 109 9.28 -24.68 0.71
N ASP A 110 10.02 -25.49 1.47
CA ASP A 110 11.11 -24.99 2.32
C ASP A 110 12.24 -24.39 1.48
N GLU A 111 12.52 -24.98 0.33
CA GLU A 111 13.53 -24.46 -0.60
C GLU A 111 13.13 -23.09 -1.12
N GLU A 112 11.87 -22.92 -1.47
CA GLU A 112 11.36 -21.62 -1.90
C GLU A 112 11.46 -20.59 -0.78
N LEU A 113 11.16 -20.98 0.46
CA LEU A 113 11.29 -20.09 1.61
C LEU A 113 12.72 -19.58 1.75
N GLU A 114 13.70 -20.47 1.64
CA GLU A 114 15.10 -20.06 1.75
C GLU A 114 15.50 -19.12 0.61
N ARG A 115 15.03 -19.36 -0.61
CA ARG A 115 15.31 -18.47 -1.75
C ARG A 115 14.66 -17.09 -1.55
N VAL A 116 13.44 -17.05 -1.04
CA VAL A 116 12.75 -15.79 -0.75
C VAL A 116 13.50 -15.00 0.32
N LYS A 117 13.94 -15.67 1.38
CA LYS A 117 14.73 -15.02 2.42
C LYS A 117 16.04 -14.47 1.88
N ALA A 118 16.73 -15.24 1.05
CA ALA A 118 18.01 -14.82 0.47
C ALA A 118 17.84 -13.63 -0.49
N HIS A 119 16.76 -13.64 -1.26
CA HIS A 119 16.49 -12.55 -2.21
C HIS A 119 16.09 -11.26 -1.48
N GLY A 120 15.26 -11.39 -0.45
CA GLY A 120 14.77 -10.27 0.34
C GLY A 120 13.30 -9.98 0.08
N ILE A 121 12.49 -10.07 1.10
CA ILE A 121 11.04 -9.84 1.02
C ILE A 121 10.74 -8.41 0.57
N GLY A 122 11.51 -7.44 1.05
CA GLY A 122 11.33 -6.03 0.65
C GLY A 122 11.49 -5.83 -0.84
N LYS A 123 12.43 -6.53 -1.47
CA LYS A 123 12.65 -6.45 -2.92
C LYS A 123 11.46 -7.04 -3.68
N ILE A 124 10.90 -8.13 -3.17
CA ILE A 124 9.73 -8.77 -3.77
C ILE A 124 8.53 -7.84 -3.74
N LEU A 125 8.24 -7.28 -2.58
CA LEU A 125 7.09 -6.39 -2.42
C LEU A 125 7.23 -5.12 -3.25
N ARG A 126 8.44 -4.55 -3.31
CA ARG A 126 8.72 -3.38 -4.13
C ARG A 126 8.62 -3.69 -5.62
N GLY A 127 9.05 -4.87 -6.03
CA GLY A 127 9.01 -5.29 -7.43
C GLY A 127 7.59 -5.51 -7.94
N VAL A 128 6.69 -5.98 -7.09
CA VAL A 128 5.28 -6.15 -7.42
C VAL A 128 4.51 -4.85 -7.28
N GLY A 129 4.84 -4.06 -6.27
CA GLY A 129 4.22 -2.76 -6.03
C GLY A 129 4.89 -1.65 -6.81
N LEU A 130 4.94 -0.49 -6.22
CA LEU A 130 5.66 0.67 -6.73
C LEU A 130 6.61 1.16 -5.65
N GLU A 131 7.64 1.85 -6.04
CA GLU A 131 8.55 2.45 -5.06
C GLU A 131 7.81 3.50 -4.24
N SER A 132 8.25 3.70 -3.01
CA SER A 132 7.70 4.73 -2.16
C SER A 132 7.93 6.10 -2.81
N VAL A 133 6.87 6.92 -2.80
CA VAL A 133 6.86 8.20 -3.51
C VAL A 133 6.94 9.38 -2.54
N HIS A 134 7.71 9.23 -1.48
CA HIS A 134 7.82 10.30 -0.49
C HIS A 134 8.39 11.61 -1.06
N ASP A 135 9.06 11.53 -2.21
CA ASP A 135 9.56 12.73 -2.89
C ASP A 135 8.53 13.37 -3.81
N VAL A 136 7.41 12.70 -4.06
CA VAL A 136 6.35 13.23 -4.91
C VAL A 136 5.44 14.11 -4.07
N GLN A 137 5.23 15.33 -4.52
CA GLN A 137 4.33 16.26 -3.83
C GLN A 137 2.89 15.89 -4.12
N VAL A 138 2.19 15.42 -3.08
CA VAL A 138 0.77 15.12 -3.18
C VAL A 138 0.04 16.00 -2.17
N ALA A 139 -0.98 16.71 -2.63
CA ALA A 139 -1.66 17.70 -1.82
C ALA A 139 -2.15 17.13 -0.49
N GLY A 140 -1.78 17.80 0.60
CA GLY A 140 -2.29 17.49 1.93
C GLY A 140 -1.65 16.30 2.62
N THR A 141 -0.57 15.73 2.08
CA THR A 141 0.01 14.53 2.66
C THR A 141 1.47 14.66 3.06
N THR A 142 2.21 15.57 2.45
CA THR A 142 3.67 15.61 2.56
C THR A 142 4.18 15.69 4.00
N ASP A 143 3.67 16.62 4.79
CA ASP A 143 4.15 16.80 6.15
C ASP A 143 3.82 15.62 7.04
N GLU A 144 2.62 15.08 6.92
CA GLU A 144 2.23 13.90 7.67
C GLU A 144 3.08 12.69 7.32
N ALA A 145 3.35 12.50 6.04
CA ALA A 145 4.18 11.38 5.59
C ALA A 145 5.58 11.46 6.17
N VAL A 146 6.19 12.66 6.16
CA VAL A 146 7.53 12.88 6.71
C VAL A 146 7.54 12.61 8.21
N ASN A 147 6.60 13.17 8.95
CA ASN A 147 6.53 13.00 10.39
C ASN A 147 6.30 11.54 10.78
N LEU A 148 5.38 10.87 10.11
CA LEU A 148 5.09 9.48 10.38
C LEU A 148 6.29 8.60 10.08
N GLY A 149 6.95 8.83 8.96
CA GLY A 149 8.15 8.10 8.60
C GLY A 149 9.26 8.26 9.63
N ALA A 150 9.51 9.47 10.09
CA ALA A 150 10.52 9.74 11.08
C ALA A 150 10.20 9.08 12.43
N SER A 151 8.94 9.08 12.84
CA SER A 151 8.54 8.51 14.13
C SER A 151 8.58 6.99 14.17
N HIS A 152 8.54 6.34 13.03
CA HIS A 152 8.52 4.88 12.93
C HIS A 152 9.88 4.28 12.59
N MET A 153 10.83 5.11 12.43
CA MET A 153 12.19 4.68 12.10
C MET A 153 13.14 5.00 13.22
#